data_5698f529f590f631179e2b915775da47
#
_entry.id   5698f529f590f631179e2b915775da47
#
_cell.length_a   1.000
_cell.length_b   1.000
_cell.length_c   1.000
_cell.angle_alpha   90.00
_cell.angle_beta   90.00
_cell.angle_gamma   90.00
#
_symmetry.space_group_name_H-M   'P 1'
#
loop_
_entity.id
_entity.type
_entity.pdbx_description
1 polymer ?
#
loop_
_entity_poly.entity_id
_entity_poly.type
_entity_poly.pdbx_seq_one_letter_code
_entity_poly.pdbx_strand_id
1 'polypeptide(L)'
;MPTRRQIMQGLAAAGAALLPHAASPAAASESFRLADWTGDSFAPMHAIRNGEWNGPLPKPEWRVEVAVVGGGLAGLTAAAMLDDLDLIVLEREAEPGGNAKAGVWRGIDYALGSAYFVDISEQYGKFYEKLGLALRPVTEPVDSMLTGAPHSPDALRGALRRPFAQLRKHLAGIAASPDFPRIPIEEGTAAALALDSISFLDYLQRQHIDPALFGLIDAYCYSSLGASASAISAYAGINFYSEIAAPIYAFPGGNAVLARAMAGRVERAGGGRLVTAAAVFAVEPAEDGLSRVGWFDAAKPGEPRCIAARWVVVAAPFFFAGRILRGIKPEEAAAMTGLRQGSYLVANCCFEGQVTAPAYDSWTPGNPVFTDVIDAAAVLPAGARPATHGVLTVYAPFRDPAQGRTLLLEGDRAALANPIAAGLQRFLPDTLSGARLTEVRLTRWGHQHMIAQPGTVARMRRLPKRFGNVLLAHSDGQGMPAVESAIAEGLRAAAIIRGR
;
A
#
# COMPACT_ATOMS: atom_id res chain seq x y z
N MET A 1 -14.88 26.18 28.67
CA MET A 1 -14.25 25.27 27.70
C MET A 1 -14.86 25.56 26.34
N PRO A 2 -14.08 25.80 25.30
CA PRO A 2 -14.63 26.06 23.96
C PRO A 2 -15.36 24.82 23.44
N THR A 3 -16.45 25.02 22.72
CA THR A 3 -17.26 23.95 22.13
C THR A 3 -16.52 23.32 20.97
N ARG A 4 -16.80 22.04 20.65
CA ARG A 4 -16.20 21.29 19.52
C ARG A 4 -16.25 22.07 18.20
N ARG A 5 -17.30 22.88 17.99
CA ARG A 5 -17.49 23.74 16.81
C ARG A 5 -16.50 24.94 16.79
N GLN A 6 -16.15 25.49 17.94
CA GLN A 6 -15.19 26.61 18.08
C GLN A 6 -13.74 26.12 17.89
N ILE A 7 -13.43 24.88 18.34
CA ILE A 7 -12.13 24.24 18.08
C ILE A 7 -11.96 23.96 16.58
N MET A 8 -13.01 23.50 15.91
CA MET A 8 -12.98 23.21 14.46
C MET A 8 -12.84 24.49 13.63
N GLN A 9 -13.47 25.61 14.03
CA GLN A 9 -13.30 26.89 13.34
C GLN A 9 -11.90 27.47 13.51
N GLY A 10 -11.25 27.25 14.67
CA GLY A 10 -9.87 27.66 14.92
C GLY A 10 -8.84 26.84 14.11
N LEU A 11 -9.09 25.54 13.89
CA LEU A 11 -8.25 24.66 13.08
C LEU A 11 -8.36 24.95 11.58
N ALA A 12 -9.53 25.33 11.09
CA ALA A 12 -9.72 25.73 9.70
C ALA A 12 -8.96 27.02 9.35
N ALA A 13 -8.88 27.96 10.30
CA ALA A 13 -8.12 29.20 10.13
C ALA A 13 -6.59 28.98 10.20
N ALA A 14 -6.11 28.01 10.99
CA ALA A 14 -4.68 27.69 11.09
C ALA A 14 -4.16 26.85 9.91
N GLY A 15 -5.01 26.03 9.30
CA GLY A 15 -4.65 25.23 8.12
C GLY A 15 -4.44 26.05 6.83
N ALA A 16 -5.06 27.22 6.74
CA ALA A 16 -4.91 28.12 5.60
C ALA A 16 -3.57 28.92 5.60
N ALA A 17 -2.86 28.94 6.74
CA ALA A 17 -1.65 29.76 6.89
C ALA A 17 -0.32 29.03 6.54
N LEU A 18 -0.35 27.74 6.20
CA LEU A 18 0.85 26.92 5.91
C LEU A 18 1.01 26.51 4.44
N LEU A 19 0.14 26.99 3.56
CA LEU A 19 0.45 26.97 2.13
C LEU A 19 1.24 28.24 1.81
N PRO A 20 2.46 28.18 1.25
CA PRO A 20 3.13 29.37 0.78
C PRO A 20 2.21 30.04 -0.24
N HIS A 21 1.95 31.32 -0.07
CA HIS A 21 1.29 32.16 -1.07
C HIS A 21 2.14 32.11 -2.35
N ALA A 22 1.88 31.15 -3.21
CA ALA A 22 2.34 31.19 -4.57
C ALA A 22 1.47 32.25 -5.26
N ALA A 23 2.13 33.31 -5.73
CA ALA A 23 1.54 34.29 -6.62
C ALA A 23 0.79 33.58 -7.72
N SER A 24 -0.49 33.89 -7.89
CA SER A 24 -1.31 33.41 -8.98
C SER A 24 -0.67 33.74 -10.31
N PRO A 25 -0.40 32.76 -11.17
CA PRO A 25 -0.56 32.97 -12.58
C PRO A 25 -2.03 32.64 -12.89
N ALA A 26 -2.76 33.59 -13.38
CA ALA A 26 -3.99 33.37 -14.12
C ALA A 26 -3.64 32.66 -15.44
N ALA A 27 -3.34 31.36 -15.37
CA ALA A 27 -3.43 30.45 -16.48
C ALA A 27 -4.85 29.88 -16.43
N ALA A 28 -5.61 30.01 -17.50
CA ALA A 28 -6.90 29.39 -17.67
C ALA A 28 -6.81 27.94 -17.20
N SER A 29 -7.52 27.59 -16.13
CA SER A 29 -7.63 26.21 -15.69
C SER A 29 -8.36 25.46 -16.81
N GLU A 30 -7.61 24.72 -17.64
CA GLU A 30 -8.24 23.75 -18.52
C GLU A 30 -9.10 22.85 -17.65
N SER A 31 -10.41 22.90 -17.85
CA SER A 31 -11.36 22.17 -17.04
C SER A 31 -11.26 20.69 -17.36
N PHE A 32 -10.68 19.90 -16.46
CA PHE A 32 -10.74 18.45 -16.51
C PHE A 32 -11.93 17.93 -15.69
N ARG A 33 -12.41 16.76 -16.02
CA ARG A 33 -13.46 16.06 -15.27
C ARG A 33 -12.86 15.41 -14.01
N LEU A 34 -13.52 15.56 -12.87
CA LEU A 34 -13.24 14.80 -11.66
C LEU A 34 -14.18 13.60 -11.57
N ALA A 35 -13.62 12.40 -11.59
CA ALA A 35 -14.38 11.18 -11.34
C ALA A 35 -14.76 11.06 -9.84
N ASP A 36 -15.67 10.14 -9.54
CA ASP A 36 -16.00 9.82 -8.15
C ASP A 36 -14.82 9.17 -7.43
N TRP A 37 -14.82 9.24 -6.08
CA TRP A 37 -13.81 8.61 -5.26
C TRP A 37 -13.76 7.09 -5.47
N THR A 38 -12.54 6.57 -5.54
CA THR A 38 -12.25 5.14 -5.38
C THR A 38 -11.38 4.90 -4.13
N GLY A 39 -11.07 3.65 -3.82
CA GLY A 39 -10.24 3.27 -2.67
C GLY A 39 -11.06 2.91 -1.43
N ASP A 40 -10.63 3.35 -0.26
CA ASP A 40 -11.24 2.98 1.02
C ASP A 40 -12.67 3.47 1.19
N SER A 41 -13.58 2.57 1.59
CA SER A 41 -14.87 2.91 2.16
C SER A 41 -14.75 3.10 3.69
N PHE A 42 -14.89 4.33 4.18
CA PHE A 42 -14.61 4.65 5.59
C PHE A 42 -15.74 4.30 6.55
N ALA A 43 -17.00 4.40 6.10
CA ALA A 43 -18.16 4.31 6.97
C ALA A 43 -18.23 3.01 7.79
N PRO A 44 -18.07 1.80 7.22
CA PRO A 44 -18.15 0.56 7.98
C PRO A 44 -17.06 0.47 9.07
N MET A 45 -15.85 0.94 8.75
CA MET A 45 -14.72 0.90 9.67
C MET A 45 -14.87 1.91 10.81
N HIS A 46 -15.42 3.09 10.52
CA HIS A 46 -15.71 4.09 11.53
C HIS A 46 -16.85 3.65 12.46
N ALA A 47 -17.89 2.99 11.95
CA ALA A 47 -18.95 2.40 12.75
C ALA A 47 -18.40 1.37 13.76
N ILE A 48 -17.52 0.47 13.28
CA ILE A 48 -16.85 -0.52 14.15
C ILE A 48 -15.96 0.19 15.19
N ARG A 49 -15.13 1.13 14.77
CA ARG A 49 -14.26 1.91 15.66
C ARG A 49 -15.05 2.66 16.74
N ASN A 50 -16.20 3.20 16.38
CA ASN A 50 -17.07 3.97 17.28
C ASN A 50 -17.89 3.09 18.22
N GLY A 51 -17.81 1.76 18.10
CA GLY A 51 -18.49 0.82 18.98
C GLY A 51 -19.94 0.50 18.61
N GLU A 52 -20.38 0.84 17.41
CA GLU A 52 -21.75 0.57 16.94
C GLU A 52 -22.04 -0.94 16.82
N TRP A 53 -20.99 -1.77 16.77
CA TRP A 53 -21.04 -3.22 16.59
C TRP A 53 -20.45 -4.00 17.78
N ASN A 54 -20.52 -3.47 19.00
CA ASN A 54 -19.95 -4.11 20.20
C ASN A 54 -20.84 -5.18 20.85
N GLY A 55 -22.04 -5.43 20.31
CA GLY A 55 -22.97 -6.42 20.82
C GLY A 55 -22.46 -7.86 20.77
N PRO A 56 -23.15 -8.80 21.40
CA PRO A 56 -22.84 -10.22 21.31
C PRO A 56 -23.00 -10.72 19.87
N LEU A 57 -22.22 -11.72 19.50
CA LEU A 57 -22.36 -12.38 18.20
C LEU A 57 -23.67 -13.16 18.12
N PRO A 58 -24.41 -13.10 17.00
CA PRO A 58 -25.56 -13.96 16.79
C PRO A 58 -25.16 -15.42 16.70
N LYS A 59 -26.14 -16.34 16.71
CA LYS A 59 -25.88 -17.75 16.49
C LYS A 59 -25.29 -17.96 15.09
N PRO A 60 -24.23 -18.79 14.94
CA PRO A 60 -23.64 -19.06 13.64
C PRO A 60 -24.66 -19.66 12.66
N GLU A 61 -24.74 -19.08 11.46
CA GLU A 61 -25.62 -19.53 10.37
C GLU A 61 -25.13 -20.86 9.77
N TRP A 62 -23.81 -21.02 9.66
CA TRP A 62 -23.15 -22.23 9.18
C TRP A 62 -21.73 -22.37 9.73
N ARG A 63 -21.08 -23.46 9.40
CA ARG A 63 -19.70 -23.75 9.77
C ARG A 63 -18.85 -23.89 8.52
N VAL A 64 -17.57 -23.49 8.62
CA VAL A 64 -16.54 -23.69 7.60
C VAL A 64 -15.27 -24.23 8.24
N GLU A 65 -14.40 -24.80 7.43
CA GLU A 65 -13.08 -25.21 7.92
C GLU A 65 -12.18 -24.00 8.13
N VAL A 66 -12.18 -23.03 7.19
CA VAL A 66 -11.35 -21.82 7.27
C VAL A 66 -12.17 -20.57 6.97
N ALA A 67 -12.10 -19.57 7.84
CA ALA A 67 -12.58 -18.22 7.56
C ALA A 67 -11.40 -17.26 7.40
N VAL A 68 -11.33 -16.53 6.29
CA VAL A 68 -10.33 -15.51 6.02
C VAL A 68 -10.99 -14.15 6.11
N VAL A 69 -10.48 -13.29 6.98
CA VAL A 69 -10.96 -11.93 7.22
C VAL A 69 -10.05 -10.94 6.49
N GLY A 70 -10.53 -10.40 5.38
CA GLY A 70 -9.81 -9.51 4.49
C GLY A 70 -9.33 -10.18 3.21
N GLY A 71 -9.76 -9.65 2.06
CA GLY A 71 -9.41 -10.09 0.72
C GLY A 71 -8.25 -9.32 0.09
N GLY A 72 -7.31 -8.78 0.90
CA GLY A 72 -6.05 -8.25 0.43
C GLY A 72 -5.06 -9.35 0.02
N LEU A 73 -3.85 -8.99 -0.45
CA LEU A 73 -2.87 -9.97 -0.94
C LEU A 73 -2.55 -11.06 0.08
N ALA A 74 -2.45 -10.74 1.37
CA ALA A 74 -2.15 -11.72 2.41
C ALA A 74 -3.30 -12.75 2.58
N GLY A 75 -4.54 -12.28 2.69
CA GLY A 75 -5.71 -13.14 2.82
C GLY A 75 -5.96 -13.99 1.58
N LEU A 76 -5.83 -13.39 0.40
CA LEU A 76 -5.96 -14.11 -0.87
C LEU A 76 -4.84 -15.14 -1.05
N THR A 77 -3.60 -14.86 -0.60
CA THR A 77 -2.51 -15.84 -0.60
C THR A 77 -2.86 -17.04 0.27
N ALA A 78 -3.31 -16.80 1.51
CA ALA A 78 -3.73 -17.88 2.40
C ALA A 78 -4.87 -18.70 1.79
N ALA A 79 -5.91 -18.04 1.28
CA ALA A 79 -7.06 -18.68 0.65
C ALA A 79 -6.67 -19.50 -0.59
N ALA A 80 -5.83 -18.95 -1.49
CA ALA A 80 -5.38 -19.66 -2.68
C ALA A 80 -4.47 -20.87 -2.38
N MET A 81 -3.81 -20.88 -1.23
CA MET A 81 -3.02 -22.04 -0.76
C MET A 81 -3.86 -23.08 -0.02
N LEU A 82 -5.10 -22.76 0.30
CA LEU A 82 -6.08 -23.60 1.02
C LEU A 82 -7.35 -23.85 0.19
N ASP A 83 -7.26 -23.68 -1.12
CA ASP A 83 -8.38 -23.68 -2.06
C ASP A 83 -9.13 -25.03 -2.18
N ASP A 84 -8.54 -26.11 -1.66
CA ASP A 84 -9.13 -27.45 -1.55
C ASP A 84 -9.98 -27.65 -0.26
N LEU A 85 -9.96 -26.67 0.67
CA LEU A 85 -10.73 -26.74 1.92
C LEU A 85 -12.08 -26.01 1.80
N ASP A 86 -13.04 -26.34 2.67
CA ASP A 86 -14.26 -25.53 2.82
C ASP A 86 -13.90 -24.21 3.49
N LEU A 87 -13.68 -23.18 2.68
CA LEU A 87 -13.25 -21.86 3.15
C LEU A 87 -14.19 -20.74 2.68
N ILE A 88 -14.15 -19.64 3.44
CA ILE A 88 -14.80 -18.39 3.08
C ILE A 88 -13.83 -17.24 3.28
N VAL A 89 -13.78 -16.31 2.30
CA VAL A 89 -13.11 -15.04 2.41
C VAL A 89 -14.16 -13.95 2.59
N LEU A 90 -14.05 -13.16 3.65
CA LEU A 90 -14.92 -12.02 3.95
C LEU A 90 -14.15 -10.73 3.64
N GLU A 91 -14.53 -10.03 2.58
CA GLU A 91 -13.92 -8.78 2.14
C GLU A 91 -14.90 -7.62 2.32
N ARG A 92 -14.46 -6.57 2.98
CA ARG A 92 -15.25 -5.37 3.28
C ARG A 92 -15.66 -4.57 2.03
N GLU A 93 -14.75 -4.46 1.07
CA GLU A 93 -15.00 -3.70 -0.15
C GLU A 93 -15.80 -4.51 -1.17
N ALA A 94 -16.33 -3.84 -2.19
CA ALA A 94 -17.05 -4.49 -3.29
C ALA A 94 -16.14 -5.38 -4.16
N GLU A 95 -14.82 -5.14 -4.12
CA GLU A 95 -13.82 -5.90 -4.85
C GLU A 95 -12.65 -6.29 -3.93
N PRO A 96 -12.14 -7.54 -4.02
CA PRO A 96 -10.96 -7.95 -3.29
C PRO A 96 -9.70 -7.29 -3.85
N GLY A 97 -8.58 -7.37 -3.11
CA GLY A 97 -7.27 -6.89 -3.52
C GLY A 97 -6.60 -5.97 -2.49
N GLY A 98 -7.35 -5.46 -1.51
CA GLY A 98 -6.82 -4.47 -0.59
C GLY A 98 -6.41 -3.19 -1.34
N ASN A 99 -5.13 -2.80 -1.28
CA ASN A 99 -4.58 -1.70 -2.09
C ASN A 99 -4.02 -2.15 -3.46
N ALA A 100 -4.01 -3.44 -3.75
CA ALA A 100 -3.63 -4.01 -5.04
C ALA A 100 -4.87 -4.07 -5.97
N LYS A 101 -5.36 -2.91 -6.38
CA LYS A 101 -6.51 -2.70 -7.26
C LYS A 101 -6.12 -1.92 -8.51
N ALA A 102 -6.91 -2.07 -9.56
CA ALA A 102 -6.69 -1.37 -10.82
C ALA A 102 -7.96 -0.68 -11.32
N GLY A 103 -7.75 0.40 -12.05
CA GLY A 103 -8.76 1.00 -12.90
C GLY A 103 -8.41 0.83 -14.37
N VAL A 104 -9.32 1.18 -15.24
CA VAL A 104 -9.11 1.19 -16.69
C VAL A 104 -9.65 2.50 -17.30
N TRP A 105 -8.90 3.05 -18.25
CA TRP A 105 -9.34 4.18 -19.05
C TRP A 105 -8.93 4.00 -20.51
N ARG A 106 -9.91 3.95 -21.40
CA ARG A 106 -9.72 3.74 -22.85
C ARG A 106 -8.74 2.59 -23.17
N GLY A 107 -8.83 1.47 -22.41
CA GLY A 107 -7.98 0.29 -22.62
C GLY A 107 -6.60 0.34 -21.99
N ILE A 108 -6.25 1.40 -21.26
CA ILE A 108 -5.05 1.45 -20.40
C ILE A 108 -5.46 1.08 -18.98
N ASP A 109 -4.94 -0.04 -18.47
CA ASP A 109 -5.04 -0.40 -17.08
C ASP A 109 -4.01 0.40 -16.27
N TYR A 110 -4.41 0.91 -15.11
CA TYR A 110 -3.54 1.67 -14.21
C TYR A 110 -3.75 1.24 -12.75
N ALA A 111 -2.71 1.35 -11.94
CA ALA A 111 -2.78 1.01 -10.52
C ALA A 111 -3.60 2.05 -9.74
N LEU A 112 -4.40 1.58 -8.77
CA LEU A 112 -5.08 2.43 -7.80
C LEU A 112 -4.30 2.54 -6.47
N GLY A 113 -3.23 1.74 -6.32
CA GLY A 113 -2.37 1.71 -5.14
C GLY A 113 -1.07 0.98 -5.48
N SER A 114 -0.91 -0.27 -5.07
CA SER A 114 0.30 -1.07 -5.25
C SER A 114 0.62 -1.32 -6.74
N ALA A 115 1.77 -0.82 -7.21
CA ALA A 115 2.11 -0.79 -8.63
C ALA A 115 3.09 -1.89 -9.08
N TYR A 116 4.09 -2.23 -8.27
CA TYR A 116 5.15 -3.17 -8.61
C TYR A 116 5.63 -3.97 -7.40
N PHE A 117 6.51 -4.93 -7.62
CA PHE A 117 7.22 -5.73 -6.60
C PHE A 117 8.62 -6.07 -7.10
N VAL A 118 9.47 -6.59 -6.21
CA VAL A 118 10.91 -6.76 -6.46
C VAL A 118 11.35 -8.22 -6.30
N ASP A 119 10.92 -8.89 -5.24
CA ASP A 119 11.46 -10.19 -4.87
C ASP A 119 10.82 -11.33 -5.68
N ILE A 120 11.65 -12.01 -6.47
CA ILE A 120 11.33 -13.23 -7.19
C ILE A 120 12.23 -14.40 -6.76
N SER A 121 12.73 -14.37 -5.50
CA SER A 121 13.47 -15.49 -4.92
C SER A 121 12.71 -16.81 -5.09
N GLU A 122 13.39 -17.93 -4.89
CA GLU A 122 12.82 -19.26 -5.17
C GLU A 122 11.43 -19.47 -4.54
N GLN A 123 11.21 -18.99 -3.32
CA GLN A 123 9.93 -19.10 -2.64
C GLN A 123 8.81 -18.33 -3.35
N TYR A 124 9.04 -17.07 -3.69
CA TYR A 124 8.04 -16.22 -4.35
C TYR A 124 7.90 -16.56 -5.82
N GLY A 125 8.99 -16.90 -6.52
CA GLY A 125 8.97 -17.36 -7.91
C GLY A 125 8.06 -18.57 -8.08
N LYS A 126 8.23 -19.61 -7.26
CA LYS A 126 7.34 -20.79 -7.25
C LYS A 126 5.87 -20.44 -6.96
N PHE A 127 5.64 -19.44 -6.10
CA PHE A 127 4.29 -18.99 -5.82
C PHE A 127 3.65 -18.32 -7.05
N TYR A 128 4.36 -17.43 -7.73
CA TYR A 128 3.88 -16.77 -8.95
C TYR A 128 3.65 -17.76 -10.10
N GLU A 129 4.56 -18.74 -10.28
CA GLU A 129 4.37 -19.82 -11.25
C GLU A 129 3.10 -20.64 -10.98
N LYS A 130 2.83 -20.95 -9.71
CA LYS A 130 1.61 -21.65 -9.29
C LYS A 130 0.34 -20.86 -9.58
N LEU A 131 0.42 -19.54 -9.65
CA LEU A 131 -0.67 -18.67 -10.07
C LEU A 131 -0.77 -18.53 -11.60
N GLY A 132 0.14 -19.12 -12.35
CA GLY A 132 0.21 -19.02 -13.82
C GLY A 132 0.64 -17.65 -14.33
N LEU A 133 1.41 -16.90 -13.54
CA LEU A 133 1.85 -15.54 -13.88
C LEU A 133 3.18 -15.55 -14.62
N ALA A 134 3.21 -14.92 -15.79
CA ALA A 134 4.44 -14.69 -16.54
C ALA A 134 5.08 -13.38 -16.06
N LEU A 135 6.12 -13.49 -15.24
CA LEU A 135 6.86 -12.34 -14.74
C LEU A 135 7.78 -11.76 -15.80
N ARG A 136 7.75 -10.45 -15.98
CA ARG A 136 8.66 -9.72 -16.84
C ARG A 136 9.20 -8.50 -16.10
N PRO A 137 10.51 -8.27 -16.09
CA PRO A 137 11.05 -7.05 -15.52
C PRO A 137 10.58 -5.85 -16.33
N VAL A 138 10.42 -4.74 -15.65
CA VAL A 138 10.14 -3.46 -16.31
C VAL A 138 11.33 -3.08 -17.20
N THR A 139 11.03 -2.63 -18.43
CA THR A 139 12.05 -2.24 -19.40
C THR A 139 12.68 -0.91 -19.03
N GLU A 140 13.98 -0.80 -19.17
CA GLU A 140 14.70 0.46 -18.95
C GLU A 140 14.25 1.58 -19.94
N PRO A 141 14.19 2.83 -19.50
CA PRO A 141 14.57 3.31 -18.16
C PRO A 141 13.48 3.06 -17.12
N VAL A 142 13.87 2.46 -15.99
CA VAL A 142 12.96 2.17 -14.87
C VAL A 142 12.66 3.44 -14.10
N ASP A 143 13.70 4.20 -13.72
CA ASP A 143 13.59 5.40 -12.90
C ASP A 143 14.15 6.64 -13.61
N SER A 144 13.53 7.78 -13.37
CA SER A 144 14.06 9.10 -13.70
C SER A 144 13.87 10.08 -12.56
N MET A 145 14.66 11.16 -12.54
CA MET A 145 14.52 12.23 -11.57
C MET A 145 14.06 13.52 -12.26
N LEU A 146 12.97 14.09 -11.76
CA LEU A 146 12.40 15.34 -12.25
C LEU A 146 12.70 16.46 -11.25
N THR A 147 13.31 17.53 -11.69
CA THR A 147 13.72 18.65 -10.83
C THR A 147 12.90 19.93 -11.04
N GLY A 148 11.82 19.85 -11.82
CA GLY A 148 10.93 20.97 -12.10
C GLY A 148 11.43 21.93 -13.17
N ALA A 149 12.52 21.60 -13.86
CA ALA A 149 12.98 22.23 -15.10
C ALA A 149 13.00 21.18 -16.22
N PRO A 150 12.94 21.56 -17.51
CA PRO A 150 13.09 20.60 -18.60
C PRO A 150 14.41 19.86 -18.46
N HIS A 151 14.38 18.58 -18.11
CA HIS A 151 15.58 17.78 -17.94
C HIS A 151 15.47 16.50 -18.72
N SER A 152 16.54 16.19 -19.40
CA SER A 152 16.73 14.87 -19.96
C SER A 152 16.83 13.86 -18.79
N PRO A 153 16.54 12.55 -19.05
CA PRO A 153 16.83 11.44 -18.14
C PRO A 153 18.29 11.44 -17.64
N ASP A 154 19.14 12.28 -18.26
CA ASP A 154 20.53 12.50 -17.94
C ASP A 154 20.78 13.41 -16.72
N ALA A 155 19.77 13.93 -16.02
CA ALA A 155 19.98 14.71 -14.81
C ALA A 155 20.81 13.97 -13.75
N LEU A 156 20.66 12.63 -13.68
CA LEU A 156 21.57 11.76 -12.91
C LEU A 156 22.98 11.66 -13.54
N ARG A 157 23.23 12.14 -14.73
CA ARG A 157 24.57 12.24 -15.33
C ARG A 157 25.37 13.46 -14.86
N GLY A 158 24.71 14.44 -14.23
CA GLY A 158 25.34 15.63 -13.62
C GLY A 158 26.01 15.30 -12.27
N ALA A 159 25.94 16.27 -11.35
CA ALA A 159 26.59 16.22 -10.04
C ALA A 159 26.18 15.00 -9.18
N LEU A 160 24.95 14.48 -9.34
CA LEU A 160 24.44 13.34 -8.57
C LEU A 160 24.82 11.97 -9.13
N ARG A 161 25.36 11.88 -10.35
CA ARG A 161 25.69 10.59 -10.99
C ARG A 161 26.65 9.74 -10.15
N ARG A 162 27.75 10.33 -9.71
CA ARG A 162 28.77 9.61 -8.92
C ARG A 162 28.24 9.24 -7.53
N PRO A 163 27.62 10.15 -6.76
CA PRO A 163 26.96 9.82 -5.51
C PRO A 163 25.93 8.69 -5.63
N PHE A 164 25.07 8.73 -6.63
CA PHE A 164 24.04 7.71 -6.84
C PHE A 164 24.65 6.33 -7.21
N ALA A 165 25.67 6.31 -8.05
CA ALA A 165 26.38 5.07 -8.38
C ALA A 165 27.06 4.44 -7.14
N GLN A 166 27.59 5.27 -6.24
CA GLN A 166 28.15 4.82 -4.95
C GLN A 166 27.08 4.25 -4.04
N LEU A 167 25.92 4.91 -3.94
CA LEU A 167 24.77 4.41 -3.18
C LEU A 167 24.26 3.07 -3.72
N ARG A 168 24.06 2.94 -5.04
CA ARG A 168 23.68 1.65 -5.68
C ARG A 168 24.67 0.54 -5.35
N LYS A 169 25.99 0.82 -5.49
CA LYS A 169 27.03 -0.16 -5.16
C LYS A 169 26.98 -0.58 -3.70
N HIS A 170 26.76 0.38 -2.78
CA HIS A 170 26.65 0.11 -1.37
C HIS A 170 25.43 -0.79 -1.05
N LEU A 171 24.26 -0.45 -1.58
CA LEU A 171 23.04 -1.23 -1.38
C LEU A 171 23.12 -2.62 -2.03
N ALA A 172 23.70 -2.73 -3.22
CA ALA A 172 23.95 -4.02 -3.87
C ALA A 172 24.89 -4.91 -3.03
N GLY A 173 25.93 -4.31 -2.40
CA GLY A 173 26.81 -5.02 -1.48
C GLY A 173 26.09 -5.57 -0.26
N ILE A 174 25.16 -4.78 0.32
CA ILE A 174 24.34 -5.23 1.45
C ILE A 174 23.34 -6.29 1.01
N ALA A 175 22.68 -6.11 -0.13
CA ALA A 175 21.73 -7.09 -0.66
C ALA A 175 22.36 -8.48 -0.90
N ALA A 176 23.66 -8.52 -1.22
CA ALA A 176 24.43 -9.75 -1.33
C ALA A 176 24.94 -10.30 0.01
N SER A 177 24.79 -9.56 1.11
CA SER A 177 25.26 -9.94 2.44
C SER A 177 24.29 -10.89 3.14
N PRO A 178 24.76 -11.81 4.02
CA PRO A 178 23.90 -12.55 4.93
C PRO A 178 23.14 -11.63 5.90
N ASP A 179 23.64 -10.41 6.15
CA ASP A 179 23.04 -9.42 7.04
C ASP A 179 22.04 -8.49 6.31
N PHE A 180 21.62 -8.85 5.12
CA PHE A 180 20.54 -8.14 4.42
C PHE A 180 19.23 -8.22 5.23
N PRO A 181 18.52 -7.10 5.45
CA PRO A 181 17.20 -7.09 6.07
C PRO A 181 16.18 -7.88 5.24
N ARG A 182 15.88 -9.12 5.64
CA ARG A 182 15.05 -10.06 4.86
C ARG A 182 13.59 -10.04 5.26
N ILE A 183 12.74 -10.51 4.36
CA ILE A 183 11.38 -10.96 4.57
C ILE A 183 11.37 -12.47 4.25
N PRO A 184 10.96 -13.35 5.21
CA PRO A 184 10.42 -13.07 6.56
C PRO A 184 11.46 -12.53 7.55
N ILE A 185 11.01 -11.65 8.47
CA ILE A 185 11.86 -11.05 9.51
C ILE A 185 12.41 -12.07 10.52
N GLU A 186 11.78 -13.23 10.59
CA GLU A 186 12.22 -14.37 11.41
C GLU A 186 13.59 -14.92 10.97
N GLU A 187 13.94 -14.75 9.69
CA GLU A 187 15.20 -15.18 9.08
C GLU A 187 16.31 -14.12 9.20
N GLY A 188 16.00 -12.96 9.78
CA GLY A 188 16.98 -11.88 9.97
C GLY A 188 18.08 -12.24 10.97
N THR A 189 19.35 -12.01 10.58
CA THR A 189 20.49 -12.14 11.49
C THR A 189 20.43 -11.11 12.63
N ALA A 190 21.18 -11.32 13.71
CA ALA A 190 21.27 -10.36 14.80
C ALA A 190 21.77 -8.98 14.32
N ALA A 191 22.72 -8.96 13.38
CA ALA A 191 23.25 -7.73 12.79
C ALA A 191 22.19 -7.00 11.94
N ALA A 192 21.44 -7.72 11.09
CA ALA A 192 20.32 -7.15 10.36
C ALA A 192 19.27 -6.56 11.30
N LEU A 193 18.87 -7.32 12.32
CA LEU A 193 17.85 -6.89 13.29
C LEU A 193 18.29 -5.67 14.12
N ALA A 194 19.58 -5.49 14.36
CA ALA A 194 20.10 -4.31 15.05
C ALA A 194 19.87 -3.00 14.25
N LEU A 195 19.74 -3.09 12.92
CA LEU A 195 19.40 -1.95 12.06
C LEU A 195 18.01 -1.37 12.37
N ASP A 196 17.09 -2.16 12.93
CA ASP A 196 15.77 -1.66 13.33
C ASP A 196 15.82 -0.63 14.48
N SER A 197 16.93 -0.52 15.20
CA SER A 197 17.08 0.40 16.34
C SER A 197 17.39 1.85 15.95
N ILE A 198 17.74 2.10 14.70
CA ILE A 198 18.11 3.44 14.17
C ILE A 198 17.27 3.83 12.98
N SER A 199 17.20 5.14 12.70
CA SER A 199 16.53 5.61 11.49
C SER A 199 17.35 5.30 10.23
N PHE A 200 16.67 5.25 9.09
CA PHE A 200 17.35 5.07 7.80
C PHE A 200 18.27 6.27 7.50
N LEU A 201 17.86 7.48 7.85
CA LEU A 201 18.72 8.66 7.70
C LEU A 201 20.00 8.55 8.56
N ASP A 202 19.90 8.13 9.84
CA ASP A 202 21.07 7.91 10.69
C ASP A 202 22.01 6.86 10.10
N TYR A 203 21.44 5.78 9.53
CA TYR A 203 22.22 4.78 8.82
C TYR A 203 22.98 5.38 7.63
N LEU A 204 22.29 6.10 6.74
CA LEU A 204 22.91 6.73 5.57
C LEU A 204 24.04 7.68 5.95
N GLN A 205 23.86 8.48 7.02
CA GLN A 205 24.88 9.38 7.54
C GLN A 205 26.10 8.61 8.06
N ARG A 206 25.90 7.52 8.81
CA ARG A 206 26.98 6.65 9.31
C ARG A 206 27.76 5.97 8.18
N GLN A 207 27.08 5.70 7.06
CA GLN A 207 27.71 5.14 5.85
C GLN A 207 28.32 6.22 4.94
N HIS A 208 28.34 7.48 5.37
CA HIS A 208 28.87 8.62 4.61
C HIS A 208 28.24 8.75 3.22
N ILE A 209 26.94 8.41 3.09
CA ILE A 209 26.18 8.64 1.85
C ILE A 209 26.05 10.14 1.63
N ASP A 210 26.27 10.58 0.39
CA ASP A 210 26.26 11.97 0.02
C ASP A 210 24.90 12.65 0.33
N PRO A 211 24.89 13.71 1.17
CA PRO A 211 23.64 14.40 1.54
C PRO A 211 22.83 14.96 0.36
N ALA A 212 23.47 15.20 -0.80
CA ALA A 212 22.78 15.63 -2.01
C ALA A 212 21.70 14.62 -2.49
N LEU A 213 21.80 13.35 -2.07
CA LEU A 213 20.83 12.31 -2.38
C LEU A 213 19.64 12.27 -1.40
N PHE A 214 19.72 12.91 -0.23
CA PHE A 214 18.72 12.73 0.82
C PHE A 214 17.31 13.16 0.40
N GLY A 215 17.20 14.19 -0.46
CA GLY A 215 15.91 14.60 -1.01
C GLY A 215 15.24 13.53 -1.89
N LEU A 216 16.03 12.79 -2.68
CA LEU A 216 15.55 11.68 -3.50
C LEU A 216 15.16 10.48 -2.61
N ILE A 217 16.03 10.10 -1.67
CA ILE A 217 15.77 9.02 -0.74
C ILE A 217 14.52 9.32 0.12
N ASP A 218 14.33 10.59 0.52
CA ASP A 218 13.16 11.00 1.30
C ASP A 218 11.86 10.92 0.49
N ALA A 219 11.88 11.32 -0.79
CA ALA A 219 10.75 11.15 -1.70
C ALA A 219 10.36 9.66 -1.82
N TYR A 220 11.35 8.80 -2.02
CA TYR A 220 11.15 7.35 -2.04
C TYR A 220 10.56 6.81 -0.72
N CYS A 221 11.10 7.22 0.43
CA CYS A 221 10.60 6.77 1.73
C CYS A 221 9.15 7.21 1.98
N TYR A 222 8.78 8.42 1.56
CA TYR A 222 7.38 8.86 1.64
C TYR A 222 6.48 8.04 0.73
N SER A 223 6.89 7.78 -0.51
CA SER A 223 6.11 6.98 -1.46
C SER A 223 5.93 5.54 -1.00
N SER A 224 7.03 4.86 -0.72
CA SER A 224 7.01 3.41 -0.47
C SER A 224 6.75 3.02 1.00
N LEU A 225 7.10 3.91 1.97
CA LEU A 225 7.08 3.62 3.40
C LEU A 225 6.23 4.61 4.22
N GLY A 226 5.65 5.63 3.58
CA GLY A 226 4.68 6.56 4.18
C GLY A 226 5.24 7.59 5.15
N ALA A 227 6.58 7.72 5.25
CA ALA A 227 7.22 8.73 6.10
C ALA A 227 8.64 9.04 5.61
N SER A 228 9.27 10.09 6.18
CA SER A 228 10.66 10.47 5.86
C SER A 228 11.68 9.42 6.28
N ALA A 229 12.85 9.43 5.65
CA ALA A 229 13.99 8.57 6.02
C ALA A 229 14.40 8.71 7.50
N SER A 230 14.16 9.89 8.12
CA SER A 230 14.40 10.11 9.54
C SER A 230 13.41 9.44 10.47
N ALA A 231 12.24 9.06 9.98
CA ALA A 231 11.17 8.38 10.73
C ALA A 231 11.07 6.87 10.42
N ILE A 232 11.72 6.40 9.35
CA ILE A 232 11.74 5.00 8.94
C ILE A 232 12.92 4.28 9.59
N SER A 233 12.70 3.03 10.03
CA SER A 233 13.75 2.11 10.48
C SER A 233 14.78 1.84 9.38
N ALA A 234 16.06 1.76 9.72
CA ALA A 234 17.09 1.41 8.75
C ALA A 234 16.89 -0.01 8.19
N TYR A 235 16.32 -0.93 8.96
CA TYR A 235 15.94 -2.26 8.47
C TYR A 235 15.01 -2.14 7.26
N ALA A 236 13.90 -1.42 7.41
CA ALA A 236 12.92 -1.22 6.35
C ALA A 236 13.47 -0.38 5.19
N GLY A 237 14.18 0.71 5.50
CA GLY A 237 14.77 1.59 4.49
C GLY A 237 15.79 0.87 3.58
N ILE A 238 16.65 0.02 4.14
CA ILE A 238 17.61 -0.78 3.36
C ILE A 238 16.90 -1.84 2.54
N ASN A 239 15.95 -2.58 3.15
CA ASN A 239 15.20 -3.61 2.42
C ASN A 239 14.54 -3.02 1.17
N PHE A 240 13.76 -1.94 1.34
CA PHE A 240 13.03 -1.32 0.24
C PHE A 240 13.97 -0.65 -0.77
N TYR A 241 14.85 0.23 -0.30
CA TYR A 241 15.66 1.05 -1.22
C TYR A 241 16.75 0.26 -1.97
N SER A 242 17.03 -0.99 -1.56
CA SER A 242 17.91 -1.89 -2.30
C SER A 242 17.35 -2.25 -3.69
N GLU A 243 16.07 -2.01 -3.95
CA GLU A 243 15.46 -2.20 -5.27
C GLU A 243 16.13 -1.38 -6.38
N ILE A 244 16.75 -0.23 -6.06
CA ILE A 244 17.52 0.54 -7.05
C ILE A 244 18.71 -0.26 -7.67
N ALA A 245 19.06 -1.38 -7.07
CA ALA A 245 20.10 -2.29 -7.53
C ALA A 245 19.54 -3.62 -8.10
N ALA A 246 18.22 -3.79 -8.15
CA ALA A 246 17.52 -4.99 -8.58
C ALA A 246 16.51 -4.69 -9.69
N PRO A 247 16.12 -5.67 -10.52
CA PRO A 247 14.97 -5.51 -11.41
C PRO A 247 13.67 -5.36 -10.63
N ILE A 248 12.76 -4.52 -11.10
CA ILE A 248 11.39 -4.45 -10.62
C ILE A 248 10.44 -5.14 -11.61
N TYR A 249 9.34 -5.67 -11.10
CA TYR A 249 8.32 -6.38 -11.87
C TYR A 249 6.99 -5.69 -11.72
N ALA A 250 6.34 -5.38 -12.84
CA ALA A 250 5.05 -4.73 -12.86
C ALA A 250 4.16 -5.31 -13.96
N PHE A 251 2.85 -5.17 -13.77
CA PHE A 251 1.84 -5.56 -14.73
C PHE A 251 1.00 -4.34 -15.15
N PRO A 252 0.33 -4.37 -16.30
CA PRO A 252 -0.75 -3.42 -16.59
C PRO A 252 -1.78 -3.45 -15.44
N GLY A 253 -2.04 -2.28 -14.85
CA GLY A 253 -2.88 -2.18 -13.65
C GLY A 253 -2.19 -2.56 -12.33
N GLY A 254 -0.87 -2.72 -12.33
CA GLY A 254 -0.07 -2.99 -11.15
C GLY A 254 -0.37 -4.35 -10.52
N ASN A 255 -0.23 -4.45 -9.20
CA ASN A 255 -0.36 -5.70 -8.45
C ASN A 255 -1.80 -6.23 -8.33
N ALA A 256 -2.79 -5.55 -8.92
CA ALA A 256 -4.15 -6.07 -9.06
C ALA A 256 -4.21 -7.42 -9.82
N VAL A 257 -3.23 -7.67 -10.70
CA VAL A 257 -3.11 -8.95 -11.41
C VAL A 257 -2.88 -10.10 -10.44
N LEU A 258 -2.04 -9.90 -9.42
CA LEU A 258 -1.82 -10.88 -8.35
C LEU A 258 -3.13 -11.19 -7.59
N ALA A 259 -3.83 -10.13 -7.18
CA ALA A 259 -5.10 -10.26 -6.46
C ALA A 259 -6.15 -11.02 -7.28
N ARG A 260 -6.31 -10.65 -8.55
CA ARG A 260 -7.26 -11.31 -9.47
C ARG A 260 -6.91 -12.79 -9.70
N ALA A 261 -5.63 -13.12 -9.89
CA ALA A 261 -5.18 -14.49 -10.09
C ALA A 261 -5.51 -15.37 -8.87
N MET A 262 -5.27 -14.87 -7.66
CA MET A 262 -5.58 -15.56 -6.41
C MET A 262 -7.08 -15.69 -6.16
N ALA A 263 -7.84 -14.60 -6.32
CA ALA A 263 -9.30 -14.62 -6.17
C ALA A 263 -9.95 -15.62 -7.14
N GLY A 264 -9.57 -15.56 -8.43
CA GLY A 264 -10.06 -16.49 -9.43
C GLY A 264 -9.66 -17.95 -9.17
N ARG A 265 -8.54 -18.19 -8.48
CA ARG A 265 -8.17 -19.53 -8.04
C ARG A 265 -9.12 -20.05 -6.95
N VAL A 266 -9.39 -19.22 -5.93
CA VAL A 266 -10.34 -19.54 -4.84
C VAL A 266 -11.74 -19.85 -5.40
N GLU A 267 -12.23 -19.04 -6.34
CA GLU A 267 -13.55 -19.23 -6.93
C GLU A 267 -13.65 -20.51 -7.79
N ARG A 268 -12.60 -20.85 -8.54
CA ARG A 268 -12.59 -22.04 -9.42
C ARG A 268 -12.47 -23.36 -8.68
N ALA A 269 -11.88 -23.38 -7.50
CA ALA A 269 -11.61 -24.61 -6.75
C ALA A 269 -12.87 -25.28 -6.18
N GLY A 270 -14.01 -24.55 -6.13
CA GLY A 270 -15.30 -25.07 -5.69
C GLY A 270 -15.44 -25.28 -4.18
N GLY A 271 -14.35 -25.29 -3.42
CA GLY A 271 -14.35 -25.32 -1.95
C GLY A 271 -14.38 -23.96 -1.30
N GLY A 272 -14.03 -22.89 -2.04
CA GLY A 272 -13.91 -21.54 -1.54
C GLY A 272 -15.06 -20.63 -1.94
N ARG A 273 -15.39 -19.72 -1.05
CA ARG A 273 -16.37 -18.63 -1.28
C ARG A 273 -15.72 -17.28 -1.02
N LEU A 274 -15.86 -16.36 -1.95
CA LEU A 274 -15.46 -14.98 -1.78
C LEU A 274 -16.71 -14.12 -1.60
N VAL A 275 -16.87 -13.55 -0.39
CA VAL A 275 -18.01 -12.69 -0.04
C VAL A 275 -17.50 -11.28 0.11
N THR A 276 -17.87 -10.41 -0.82
CA THR A 276 -17.55 -8.98 -0.82
C THR A 276 -18.62 -8.18 -0.07
N ALA A 277 -18.38 -6.90 0.19
CA ALA A 277 -19.19 -6.05 1.04
C ALA A 277 -19.45 -6.65 2.45
N ALA A 278 -18.56 -7.50 2.96
CA ALA A 278 -18.66 -8.18 4.25
C ALA A 278 -17.71 -7.54 5.27
N ALA A 279 -18.20 -6.60 6.06
CA ALA A 279 -17.42 -5.91 7.10
C ALA A 279 -17.40 -6.74 8.39
N VAL A 280 -16.28 -7.39 8.67
CA VAL A 280 -16.08 -8.14 9.92
C VAL A 280 -15.87 -7.16 11.07
N PHE A 281 -16.66 -7.32 12.15
CA PHE A 281 -16.59 -6.48 13.34
C PHE A 281 -16.12 -7.22 14.60
N ALA A 282 -16.15 -8.56 14.60
CA ALA A 282 -15.66 -9.34 15.72
C ALA A 282 -15.17 -10.71 15.30
N VAL A 283 -14.08 -11.17 15.93
CA VAL A 283 -13.56 -12.53 15.87
C VAL A 283 -13.35 -12.99 17.31
N GLU A 284 -13.98 -14.09 17.72
CA GLU A 284 -13.85 -14.62 19.07
C GLU A 284 -13.73 -16.14 19.08
N PRO A 285 -12.90 -16.73 19.96
CA PRO A 285 -12.92 -18.18 20.21
C PRO A 285 -14.26 -18.60 20.80
N ALA A 286 -14.71 -19.84 20.51
CA ALA A 286 -15.87 -20.46 21.13
C ALA A 286 -15.44 -21.68 21.95
N GLU A 287 -16.24 -22.06 22.95
CA GLU A 287 -15.94 -23.17 23.89
C GLU A 287 -15.80 -24.52 23.19
N ASP A 288 -16.45 -24.73 22.05
CA ASP A 288 -16.39 -25.95 21.24
C ASP A 288 -15.11 -26.05 20.38
N GLY A 289 -14.14 -25.13 20.55
CA GLY A 289 -12.91 -25.07 19.79
C GLY A 289 -13.05 -24.45 18.40
N LEU A 290 -14.22 -23.89 18.08
CA LEU A 290 -14.50 -23.14 16.87
C LEU A 290 -14.46 -21.64 17.18
N SER A 291 -13.79 -20.87 16.35
CA SER A 291 -13.87 -19.40 16.41
C SER A 291 -15.13 -18.90 15.72
N ARG A 292 -15.74 -17.86 16.26
CA ARG A 292 -16.88 -17.19 15.66
C ARG A 292 -16.44 -15.89 14.98
N VAL A 293 -16.96 -15.65 13.78
CA VAL A 293 -16.68 -14.46 13.00
C VAL A 293 -17.98 -13.73 12.72
N GLY A 294 -18.12 -12.54 13.30
CA GLY A 294 -19.28 -11.68 13.11
C GLY A 294 -19.02 -10.62 12.05
N TRP A 295 -19.97 -10.42 11.15
CA TRP A 295 -19.88 -9.46 10.06
C TRP A 295 -21.25 -8.89 9.70
N PHE A 296 -21.26 -7.80 8.96
CA PHE A 296 -22.46 -7.18 8.40
C PHE A 296 -22.22 -6.76 6.95
N ASP A 297 -23.31 -6.56 6.20
CA ASP A 297 -23.24 -6.03 4.83
C ASP A 297 -22.79 -4.56 4.86
N ALA A 298 -21.60 -4.28 4.33
CA ALA A 298 -21.01 -2.95 4.31
C ALA A 298 -21.76 -1.97 3.41
N ALA A 299 -22.44 -2.46 2.36
CA ALA A 299 -23.23 -1.64 1.44
C ALA A 299 -24.63 -1.31 2.02
N LYS A 300 -25.16 -2.21 2.83
CA LYS A 300 -26.48 -2.08 3.49
C LYS A 300 -26.39 -2.56 4.93
N PRO A 301 -25.79 -1.79 5.85
CA PRO A 301 -25.68 -2.18 7.25
C PRO A 301 -27.07 -2.52 7.83
N GLY A 302 -27.22 -3.74 8.27
CA GLY A 302 -28.48 -4.30 8.80
C GLY A 302 -28.18 -5.18 9.99
N GLU A 303 -28.88 -6.33 10.10
CA GLU A 303 -28.62 -7.29 11.16
C GLU A 303 -27.24 -7.94 11.01
N PRO A 304 -26.52 -8.15 12.15
CA PRO A 304 -25.23 -8.83 12.12
C PRO A 304 -25.42 -10.31 11.79
N ARG A 305 -24.48 -10.84 11.03
CA ARG A 305 -24.37 -12.26 10.68
C ARG A 305 -23.19 -12.89 11.38
N CYS A 306 -23.18 -14.21 11.52
CA CYS A 306 -22.10 -14.93 12.16
C CYS A 306 -21.85 -16.28 11.47
N ILE A 307 -20.59 -16.66 11.41
CA ILE A 307 -20.14 -18.00 11.02
C ILE A 307 -19.24 -18.59 12.10
N ALA A 308 -19.16 -19.91 12.18
CA ALA A 308 -18.18 -20.62 12.99
C ALA A 308 -17.11 -21.25 12.10
N ALA A 309 -15.85 -21.17 12.51
CA ALA A 309 -14.73 -21.68 11.72
C ALA A 309 -13.73 -22.45 12.58
N ARG A 310 -13.21 -23.57 12.05
CA ARG A 310 -12.14 -24.33 12.69
C ARG A 310 -10.84 -23.56 12.75
N TRP A 311 -10.55 -22.75 11.72
CA TRP A 311 -9.44 -21.81 11.64
C TRP A 311 -9.93 -20.44 11.17
N VAL A 312 -9.35 -19.39 11.74
CA VAL A 312 -9.59 -18.04 11.25
C VAL A 312 -8.25 -17.39 10.90
N VAL A 313 -8.15 -16.85 9.68
CA VAL A 313 -7.01 -16.04 9.23
C VAL A 313 -7.45 -14.59 9.21
N VAL A 314 -6.96 -13.78 10.16
CA VAL A 314 -7.22 -12.35 10.19
C VAL A 314 -6.14 -11.63 9.35
N ALA A 315 -6.49 -11.35 8.11
CA ALA A 315 -5.64 -10.68 7.12
C ALA A 315 -5.96 -9.17 6.99
N ALA A 316 -6.51 -8.59 8.04
CA ALA A 316 -6.74 -7.17 8.16
C ALA A 316 -5.53 -6.46 8.77
N PRO A 317 -5.32 -5.16 8.49
CA PRO A 317 -4.26 -4.37 9.14
C PRO A 317 -4.31 -4.50 10.66
N PHE A 318 -3.15 -4.61 11.30
CA PHE A 318 -3.08 -4.91 12.73
C PHE A 318 -3.74 -3.86 13.61
N PHE A 319 -3.69 -2.57 13.21
CA PHE A 319 -4.40 -1.52 13.95
C PHE A 319 -5.92 -1.77 14.00
N PHE A 320 -6.46 -2.47 13.01
CA PHE A 320 -7.86 -2.87 12.95
C PHE A 320 -8.09 -4.25 13.58
N ALA A 321 -7.19 -5.21 13.34
CA ALA A 321 -7.25 -6.54 13.94
C ALA A 321 -7.34 -6.46 15.47
N GLY A 322 -6.56 -5.57 16.11
CA GLY A 322 -6.62 -5.33 17.55
C GLY A 322 -7.95 -4.79 18.08
N ARG A 323 -8.86 -4.35 17.21
CA ARG A 323 -10.21 -3.88 17.57
C ARG A 323 -11.27 -4.96 17.43
N ILE A 324 -11.09 -5.88 16.49
CA ILE A 324 -12.08 -6.92 16.19
C ILE A 324 -11.79 -8.25 16.89
N LEU A 325 -10.55 -8.47 17.34
CA LEU A 325 -10.18 -9.67 18.09
C LEU A 325 -10.69 -9.55 19.52
N ARG A 326 -11.59 -10.44 19.92
CA ARG A 326 -12.10 -10.52 21.29
C ARG A 326 -11.30 -11.52 22.12
N GLY A 327 -11.15 -11.27 23.41
CA GLY A 327 -10.46 -12.16 24.33
C GLY A 327 -8.94 -12.16 24.26
N ILE A 328 -8.33 -11.23 23.51
CA ILE A 328 -6.88 -10.98 23.55
C ILE A 328 -6.54 -10.06 24.73
N LYS A 329 -5.28 -10.08 25.18
CA LYS A 329 -4.83 -9.25 26.29
C LYS A 329 -4.84 -7.77 25.89
N PRO A 330 -5.15 -6.85 26.83
CA PRO A 330 -5.16 -5.42 26.56
C PRO A 330 -3.84 -4.89 26.00
N GLU A 331 -2.70 -5.38 26.49
CA GLU A 331 -1.37 -5.00 26.00
C GLU A 331 -1.10 -5.46 24.55
N GLU A 332 -1.64 -6.61 24.13
CA GLU A 332 -1.55 -7.10 22.76
C GLU A 332 -2.41 -6.25 21.82
N ALA A 333 -3.64 -5.94 22.25
CA ALA A 333 -4.53 -5.03 21.53
C ALA A 333 -3.91 -3.63 21.38
N ALA A 334 -3.32 -3.09 22.46
CA ALA A 334 -2.64 -1.80 22.45
C ALA A 334 -1.41 -1.80 21.53
N ALA A 335 -0.61 -2.87 21.52
CA ALA A 335 0.53 -3.01 20.62
C ALA A 335 0.14 -2.99 19.16
N MET A 336 -1.01 -3.58 18.80
CA MET A 336 -1.55 -3.57 17.44
C MET A 336 -2.19 -2.22 17.08
N THR A 337 -3.09 -1.70 17.92
CA THR A 337 -3.83 -0.45 17.65
C THR A 337 -2.95 0.80 17.68
N GLY A 338 -1.80 0.75 18.36
CA GLY A 338 -0.81 1.81 18.43
C GLY A 338 0.13 1.92 17.23
N LEU A 339 -0.01 1.06 16.21
CA LEU A 339 0.79 1.14 14.99
C LEU A 339 0.39 2.39 14.18
N ARG A 340 1.40 3.17 13.80
CA ARG A 340 1.17 4.36 12.95
C ARG A 340 0.92 3.93 11.51
N GLN A 341 -0.08 4.56 10.90
CA GLN A 341 -0.47 4.31 9.51
C GLN A 341 -0.26 5.56 8.67
N GLY A 342 0.27 5.41 7.47
CA GLY A 342 0.33 6.43 6.46
C GLY A 342 -1.06 6.72 5.88
N SER A 343 -1.25 7.92 5.34
CA SER A 343 -2.40 8.27 4.51
C SER A 343 -1.91 8.69 3.12
N TYR A 344 -2.68 8.36 2.09
CA TYR A 344 -2.19 8.39 0.73
C TYR A 344 -3.31 8.77 -0.25
N LEU A 345 -2.95 9.59 -1.23
CA LEU A 345 -3.77 9.87 -2.39
C LEU A 345 -3.05 9.34 -3.63
N VAL A 346 -3.75 8.58 -4.46
CA VAL A 346 -3.29 8.23 -5.79
C VAL A 346 -4.17 8.95 -6.81
N ALA A 347 -3.57 9.67 -7.75
CA ALA A 347 -4.31 10.38 -8.79
C ALA A 347 -3.96 9.81 -10.15
N ASN A 348 -4.93 9.22 -10.82
CA ASN A 348 -4.79 8.74 -12.19
C ASN A 348 -5.24 9.84 -13.14
N CYS A 349 -4.26 10.51 -13.77
CA CYS A 349 -4.43 11.63 -14.68
C CYS A 349 -4.52 11.10 -16.11
N CYS A 350 -5.69 11.28 -16.72
CA CYS A 350 -6.03 10.77 -18.04
C CYS A 350 -5.91 11.86 -19.10
N PHE A 351 -5.09 11.62 -20.12
CA PHE A 351 -4.75 12.60 -21.14
C PHE A 351 -5.23 12.17 -22.53
N GLU A 352 -5.78 13.09 -23.29
CA GLU A 352 -5.84 13.01 -24.76
C GLU A 352 -4.54 13.56 -25.34
N GLY A 353 -4.04 12.92 -26.40
CA GLY A 353 -2.70 13.12 -26.95
C GLY A 353 -1.71 12.08 -26.46
N GLN A 354 -0.57 12.02 -27.11
CA GLN A 354 0.50 11.09 -26.73
C GLN A 354 1.15 11.52 -25.41
N VAL A 355 1.26 10.60 -24.50
CA VAL A 355 1.96 10.78 -23.21
C VAL A 355 3.00 9.67 -23.06
N THR A 356 4.25 10.06 -22.84
CA THR A 356 5.35 9.13 -22.56
C THR A 356 6.26 9.78 -21.55
N ALA A 357 6.23 9.29 -20.31
CA ALA A 357 7.12 9.78 -19.27
C ALA A 357 8.58 9.35 -19.54
N PRO A 358 9.57 10.04 -18.97
CA PRO A 358 10.99 9.74 -19.18
C PRO A 358 11.40 8.33 -18.74
N ALA A 359 10.66 7.74 -17.78
CA ALA A 359 10.86 6.39 -17.26
C ALA A 359 9.54 5.78 -16.85
N TYR A 360 9.55 4.50 -16.44
CA TYR A 360 8.38 3.86 -15.82
C TYR A 360 7.95 4.63 -14.58
N ASP A 361 8.91 4.94 -13.69
CA ASP A 361 8.70 5.74 -12.49
C ASP A 361 9.55 7.02 -12.53
N SER A 362 8.94 8.18 -12.32
CA SER A 362 9.58 9.49 -12.44
C SER A 362 9.44 10.26 -11.11
N TRP A 363 10.55 10.36 -10.39
CA TRP A 363 10.64 10.92 -9.04
C TRP A 363 10.72 12.44 -9.03
N THR A 364 10.07 13.10 -8.06
CA THR A 364 10.02 14.56 -7.89
C THR A 364 10.59 15.00 -6.53
N PRO A 365 11.91 14.91 -6.30
CA PRO A 365 12.50 15.28 -5.02
C PRO A 365 12.16 16.72 -4.62
N GLY A 366 11.75 16.92 -3.36
CA GLY A 366 11.38 18.22 -2.84
C GLY A 366 10.02 18.75 -3.27
N ASN A 367 9.26 18.04 -4.09
CA ASN A 367 7.88 18.40 -4.41
C ASN A 367 6.97 18.19 -3.18
N PRO A 368 6.22 19.23 -2.73
CA PRO A 368 5.37 19.11 -1.55
C PRO A 368 4.05 18.39 -1.81
N VAL A 369 3.65 18.19 -3.09
CA VAL A 369 2.33 17.70 -3.48
C VAL A 369 2.34 16.19 -3.74
N PHE A 370 3.34 15.70 -4.47
CA PHE A 370 3.49 14.27 -4.81
C PHE A 370 4.96 13.88 -4.88
N THR A 371 5.24 12.60 -4.80
CA THR A 371 6.62 12.05 -4.76
C THR A 371 7.09 11.55 -6.09
N ASP A 372 6.18 10.92 -6.86
CA ASP A 372 6.52 10.21 -8.09
C ASP A 372 5.32 10.07 -9.04
N VAL A 373 5.64 9.73 -10.27
CA VAL A 373 4.69 9.60 -11.38
C VAL A 373 5.02 8.36 -12.17
N ILE A 374 4.10 7.41 -12.21
CA ILE A 374 4.22 6.19 -13.02
C ILE A 374 3.50 6.36 -14.36
N ASP A 375 4.19 6.01 -15.44
CA ASP A 375 3.59 5.88 -16.76
C ASP A 375 2.89 4.52 -16.89
N ALA A 376 1.56 4.52 -16.79
CA ALA A 376 0.78 3.29 -16.82
C ALA A 376 0.95 2.48 -18.12
N ALA A 377 1.31 3.13 -19.21
CA ALA A 377 1.52 2.48 -20.51
C ALA A 377 2.92 1.91 -20.71
N ALA A 378 3.88 2.18 -19.79
CA ALA A 378 5.26 1.70 -19.91
C ALA A 378 5.38 0.17 -19.80
N VAL A 379 4.42 -0.48 -19.13
CA VAL A 379 4.38 -1.95 -18.92
C VAL A 379 3.49 -2.68 -19.93
N LEU A 380 2.92 -1.98 -20.89
CA LEU A 380 2.19 -2.62 -21.98
C LEU A 380 3.13 -3.40 -22.91
N PRO A 381 2.63 -4.45 -23.58
CA PRO A 381 3.42 -5.14 -24.61
C PRO A 381 3.97 -4.16 -25.65
N ALA A 382 5.13 -4.50 -26.22
CA ALA A 382 5.75 -3.70 -27.26
C ALA A 382 4.76 -3.44 -28.42
N GLY A 383 4.63 -2.18 -28.83
CA GLY A 383 3.69 -1.72 -29.86
C GLY A 383 2.24 -1.55 -29.40
N ALA A 384 1.89 -1.86 -28.16
CA ALA A 384 0.55 -1.70 -27.63
C ALA A 384 0.28 -0.32 -26.98
N ARG A 385 1.31 0.54 -26.83
CA ARG A 385 1.14 1.89 -26.32
C ARG A 385 0.26 2.73 -27.27
N PRO A 386 -0.85 3.30 -26.77
CA PRO A 386 -1.69 4.18 -27.62
C PRO A 386 -0.95 5.49 -27.97
N ALA A 387 -1.07 5.91 -29.24
CA ALA A 387 -0.50 7.18 -29.72
C ALA A 387 -1.40 8.40 -29.44
N THR A 388 -2.66 8.17 -29.06
CA THR A 388 -3.70 9.22 -28.98
C THR A 388 -4.14 9.53 -27.56
N HIS A 389 -3.67 8.79 -26.58
CA HIS A 389 -4.03 8.99 -25.18
C HIS A 389 -3.06 8.28 -24.23
N GLY A 390 -3.04 8.69 -22.95
CA GLY A 390 -2.19 8.10 -21.93
C GLY A 390 -2.75 8.31 -20.53
N VAL A 391 -2.23 7.57 -19.57
CA VAL A 391 -2.54 7.70 -18.13
C VAL A 391 -1.23 7.81 -17.33
N LEU A 392 -1.12 8.85 -16.53
CA LEU A 392 -0.08 9.01 -15.53
C LEU A 392 -0.67 8.75 -14.15
N THR A 393 -0.11 7.80 -13.41
CA THR A 393 -0.46 7.50 -12.03
C THR A 393 0.45 8.27 -11.11
N VAL A 394 -0.10 9.20 -10.33
CA VAL A 394 0.63 10.12 -9.45
C VAL A 394 0.47 9.67 -8.01
N TYR A 395 1.58 9.51 -7.31
CA TYR A 395 1.61 9.09 -5.91
C TYR A 395 1.82 10.30 -4.99
N ALA A 396 0.83 10.58 -4.16
CA ALA A 396 0.77 11.74 -3.27
C ALA A 396 0.56 11.34 -1.80
N PRO A 397 1.63 10.84 -1.13
CA PRO A 397 1.59 10.55 0.30
C PRO A 397 1.47 11.85 1.11
N PHE A 398 0.63 11.82 2.17
CA PHE A 398 0.54 12.96 3.07
C PHE A 398 1.67 12.92 4.09
N ARG A 399 2.41 14.04 4.22
CA ARG A 399 3.51 14.18 5.19
C ARG A 399 3.02 14.13 6.63
N ASP A 400 1.82 14.64 6.90
CA ASP A 400 1.07 14.41 8.14
C ASP A 400 -0.11 13.46 7.86
N PRO A 401 0.00 12.18 8.28
CA PRO A 401 -1.07 11.21 8.05
C PRO A 401 -2.41 11.54 8.72
N ALA A 402 -2.42 12.28 9.83
CA ALA A 402 -3.67 12.67 10.49
C ALA A 402 -4.40 13.74 9.69
N GLN A 403 -3.68 14.77 9.25
CA GLN A 403 -4.22 15.80 8.36
C GLN A 403 -4.66 15.17 7.03
N GLY A 404 -3.86 14.26 6.48
CA GLY A 404 -4.20 13.55 5.25
C GLY A 404 -5.52 12.78 5.35
N ARG A 405 -5.76 12.06 6.45
CA ARG A 405 -7.05 11.38 6.68
C ARG A 405 -8.23 12.34 6.72
N THR A 406 -8.07 13.50 7.35
CA THR A 406 -9.12 14.53 7.37
C THR A 406 -9.42 15.03 5.96
N LEU A 407 -8.39 15.36 5.19
CA LEU A 407 -8.55 15.82 3.80
C LEU A 407 -9.19 14.76 2.90
N LEU A 408 -8.82 13.49 3.06
CA LEU A 408 -9.40 12.38 2.28
C LEU A 408 -10.86 12.08 2.66
N LEU A 409 -11.25 12.36 3.88
CA LEU A 409 -12.62 12.15 4.36
C LEU A 409 -13.55 13.32 4.03
N GLU A 410 -13.11 14.56 4.24
CA GLU A 410 -13.91 15.77 4.23
C GLU A 410 -13.48 16.76 3.12
N GLY A 411 -12.33 16.53 2.48
CA GLY A 411 -11.71 17.47 1.55
C GLY A 411 -12.43 17.58 0.21
N ASP A 412 -12.31 18.77 -0.38
CA ASP A 412 -12.72 19.02 -1.75
C ASP A 412 -11.78 18.29 -2.73
N ARG A 413 -12.36 17.48 -3.61
CA ARG A 413 -11.62 16.75 -4.66
C ARG A 413 -10.85 17.70 -5.58
N ALA A 414 -11.41 18.85 -5.91
CA ALA A 414 -10.75 19.83 -6.76
C ALA A 414 -9.53 20.44 -6.07
N ALA A 415 -9.63 20.72 -4.76
CA ALA A 415 -8.52 21.23 -3.97
C ALA A 415 -7.34 20.23 -3.90
N LEU A 416 -7.60 18.93 -4.03
CA LEU A 416 -6.57 17.88 -4.09
C LEU A 416 -6.04 17.66 -5.51
N ALA A 417 -6.89 17.72 -6.53
CA ALA A 417 -6.53 17.43 -7.91
C ALA A 417 -5.78 18.58 -8.59
N ASN A 418 -6.19 19.84 -8.34
CA ASN A 418 -5.59 21.00 -9.01
C ASN A 418 -4.09 21.17 -8.75
N PRO A 419 -3.56 21.02 -7.51
CA PRO A 419 -2.12 21.06 -7.28
C PRO A 419 -1.36 19.94 -7.99
N ILE A 420 -1.96 18.76 -8.13
CA ILE A 420 -1.37 17.62 -8.86
C ILE A 420 -1.29 17.96 -10.35
N ALA A 421 -2.38 18.44 -10.96
CA ALA A 421 -2.41 18.83 -12.36
C ALA A 421 -1.37 19.94 -12.67
N ALA A 422 -1.30 20.96 -11.83
CA ALA A 422 -0.31 22.03 -11.95
C ALA A 422 1.14 21.50 -11.78
N GLY A 423 1.34 20.58 -10.84
CA GLY A 423 2.64 19.93 -10.64
C GLY A 423 3.07 19.10 -11.84
N LEU A 424 2.17 18.33 -12.46
CA LEU A 424 2.49 17.58 -13.67
C LEU A 424 2.94 18.48 -14.80
N GLN A 425 2.25 19.59 -15.06
CA GLN A 425 2.65 20.58 -16.06
C GLN A 425 4.03 21.18 -15.76
N ARG A 426 4.34 21.41 -14.50
CA ARG A 426 5.64 21.96 -14.08
C ARG A 426 6.78 20.96 -14.23
N PHE A 427 6.57 19.69 -13.85
CA PHE A 427 7.63 18.70 -13.78
C PHE A 427 7.80 17.89 -15.08
N LEU A 428 6.76 17.81 -15.91
CA LEU A 428 6.74 17.04 -17.15
C LEU A 428 6.27 17.88 -18.35
N PRO A 429 6.77 19.15 -18.55
CA PRO A 429 6.28 20.01 -19.61
C PRO A 429 6.45 19.41 -21.02
N ASP A 430 7.59 18.77 -21.27
CA ASP A 430 7.89 18.14 -22.57
C ASP A 430 7.01 16.89 -22.82
N THR A 431 6.82 16.07 -21.80
CA THR A 431 5.91 14.90 -21.84
C THR A 431 4.47 15.29 -22.16
N LEU A 432 4.04 16.45 -21.71
CA LEU A 432 2.67 16.94 -21.82
C LEU A 432 2.46 17.98 -22.94
N SER A 433 3.50 18.30 -23.71
CA SER A 433 3.47 19.37 -24.72
C SER A 433 2.43 19.19 -25.84
N GLY A 434 1.99 17.97 -26.11
CA GLY A 434 0.95 17.65 -27.10
C GLY A 434 -0.27 16.97 -26.49
N ALA A 435 -0.38 16.96 -25.16
CA ALA A 435 -1.42 16.25 -24.45
C ALA A 435 -2.31 17.20 -23.64
N ARG A 436 -3.60 16.87 -23.56
CA ARG A 436 -4.59 17.62 -22.78
C ARG A 436 -5.12 16.75 -21.65
N LEU A 437 -5.02 17.20 -20.42
CA LEU A 437 -5.63 16.55 -19.27
C LEU A 437 -7.16 16.64 -19.39
N THR A 438 -7.84 15.49 -19.44
CA THR A 438 -9.30 15.42 -19.64
C THR A 438 -10.04 14.93 -18.42
N GLU A 439 -9.38 14.08 -17.61
CA GLU A 439 -10.01 13.49 -16.44
C GLU A 439 -8.95 13.21 -15.35
N VAL A 440 -9.31 13.45 -14.08
CA VAL A 440 -8.55 13.02 -12.92
C VAL A 440 -9.42 12.09 -12.07
N ARG A 441 -8.88 10.93 -11.75
CA ARG A 441 -9.49 9.90 -10.93
C ARG A 441 -8.71 9.78 -9.64
N LEU A 442 -9.33 10.13 -8.52
CA LEU A 442 -8.71 10.13 -7.21
C LEU A 442 -9.05 8.85 -6.46
N THR A 443 -8.01 8.20 -5.95
CA THR A 443 -8.11 7.02 -5.08
C THR A 443 -7.60 7.39 -3.70
N ARG A 444 -8.42 7.18 -2.68
CA ARG A 444 -8.12 7.56 -1.30
C ARG A 444 -7.78 6.34 -0.45
N TRP A 445 -6.67 6.45 0.29
CA TRP A 445 -6.20 5.43 1.22
C TRP A 445 -5.94 6.08 2.58
N GLY A 446 -6.93 6.01 3.49
CA GLY A 446 -6.83 6.65 4.81
C GLY A 446 -5.81 5.98 5.73
N HIS A 447 -5.62 4.66 5.58
CA HIS A 447 -4.68 3.84 6.33
C HIS A 447 -3.97 2.90 5.36
N GLN A 448 -3.16 3.48 4.48
CA GLN A 448 -2.60 2.79 3.33
C GLN A 448 -1.64 1.67 3.73
N HIS A 449 -0.71 1.95 4.63
CA HIS A 449 0.23 0.98 5.17
C HIS A 449 0.84 1.47 6.49
N MET A 450 1.36 0.52 7.25
CA MET A 450 2.07 0.81 8.49
C MET A 450 3.39 1.54 8.21
N ILE A 451 3.67 2.57 9.00
CA ILE A 451 4.96 3.26 8.98
C ILE A 451 5.96 2.44 9.81
N ALA A 452 6.96 1.90 9.14
CA ALA A 452 8.02 1.07 9.73
C ALA A 452 9.03 1.91 10.53
N GLN A 453 8.64 2.44 11.69
CA GLN A 453 9.50 3.24 12.57
C GLN A 453 10.61 2.40 13.22
N PRO A 454 11.72 3.00 13.71
CA PRO A 454 12.68 2.30 14.54
C PRO A 454 12.01 1.54 15.69
N GLY A 455 12.38 0.27 15.85
CA GLY A 455 11.80 -0.65 16.83
C GLY A 455 10.54 -1.39 16.35
N THR A 456 10.05 -1.13 15.17
CA THR A 456 8.82 -1.78 14.63
C THR A 456 9.05 -3.26 14.35
N VAL A 457 10.15 -3.63 13.69
CA VAL A 457 10.48 -5.05 13.40
C VAL A 457 10.65 -5.83 14.70
N ALA A 458 11.37 -5.28 15.67
CA ALA A 458 11.53 -5.89 16.99
C ALA A 458 10.18 -6.05 17.72
N ARG A 459 9.25 -5.12 17.56
CA ARG A 459 7.88 -5.22 18.10
C ARG A 459 7.12 -6.35 17.42
N MET A 460 7.12 -6.42 16.09
CA MET A 460 6.38 -7.43 15.33
C MET A 460 6.90 -8.85 15.58
N ARG A 461 8.19 -9.03 15.83
CA ARG A 461 8.76 -10.32 16.23
C ARG A 461 8.30 -10.79 17.61
N ARG A 462 7.93 -9.88 18.52
CA ARG A 462 7.43 -10.21 19.87
C ARG A 462 5.92 -10.35 19.92
N LEU A 463 5.19 -9.74 18.99
CA LEU A 463 3.74 -9.80 18.97
C LEU A 463 3.29 -11.23 18.62
N PRO A 464 2.40 -11.86 19.42
CA PRO A 464 1.81 -13.13 19.05
C PRO A 464 1.06 -13.01 17.72
N LYS A 465 1.38 -13.89 16.76
CA LYS A 465 0.69 -13.98 15.48
C LYS A 465 -0.36 -15.09 15.46
N ARG A 466 -0.62 -15.71 16.63
CA ARG A 466 -1.59 -16.79 16.80
C ARG A 466 -2.29 -16.70 18.16
N PHE A 467 -3.61 -16.80 18.14
CA PHE A 467 -4.50 -16.83 19.30
C PHE A 467 -5.41 -18.07 19.20
N GLY A 468 -4.96 -19.20 19.77
CA GLY A 468 -5.66 -20.47 19.59
C GLY A 468 -5.67 -20.92 18.12
N ASN A 469 -6.86 -20.96 17.52
CA ASN A 469 -7.08 -21.26 16.10
C ASN A 469 -7.26 -20.00 15.22
N VAL A 470 -6.98 -18.82 15.76
CA VAL A 470 -6.97 -17.55 15.03
C VAL A 470 -5.54 -17.17 14.70
N LEU A 471 -5.24 -16.93 13.42
CA LEU A 471 -3.94 -16.55 12.90
C LEU A 471 -4.00 -15.11 12.37
N LEU A 472 -3.07 -14.25 12.77
CA LEU A 472 -2.86 -12.96 12.11
C LEU A 472 -2.01 -13.19 10.86
N ALA A 473 -2.40 -12.62 9.72
CA ALA A 473 -1.69 -12.77 8.46
C ALA A 473 -1.82 -11.49 7.60
N HIS A 474 -1.13 -10.44 8.00
CA HIS A 474 -1.06 -9.16 7.29
C HIS A 474 0.39 -8.72 7.13
N SER A 475 0.71 -7.92 6.12
CA SER A 475 2.06 -7.37 5.90
C SER A 475 2.64 -6.68 7.14
N ASP A 476 1.81 -6.09 7.99
CA ASP A 476 2.21 -5.51 9.28
C ASP A 476 3.00 -6.50 10.14
N GLY A 477 2.68 -7.80 10.05
CA GLY A 477 3.37 -8.86 10.80
C GLY A 477 4.85 -8.99 10.47
N GLN A 478 5.27 -8.48 9.32
CA GLN A 478 6.67 -8.41 8.90
C GLN A 478 7.32 -7.05 9.21
N GLY A 479 6.59 -6.13 9.84
CA GLY A 479 7.11 -4.80 10.15
C GLY A 479 7.38 -3.92 8.93
N MET A 480 6.95 -4.34 7.74
CA MET A 480 7.19 -3.67 6.46
C MET A 480 5.99 -3.85 5.52
N PRO A 481 5.54 -2.78 4.83
CA PRO A 481 4.33 -2.80 4.01
C PRO A 481 4.58 -3.30 2.56
N ALA A 482 5.39 -4.33 2.38
CA ALA A 482 5.72 -4.90 1.07
C ALA A 482 4.68 -5.92 0.57
N VAL A 483 4.64 -6.14 -0.74
CA VAL A 483 3.90 -7.25 -1.38
C VAL A 483 4.40 -8.59 -0.84
N GLU A 484 5.71 -8.74 -0.75
CA GLU A 484 6.40 -9.90 -0.24
C GLU A 484 6.04 -10.19 1.22
N SER A 485 5.91 -9.15 2.05
CA SER A 485 5.41 -9.26 3.43
C SER A 485 4.01 -9.85 3.48
N ALA A 486 3.12 -9.40 2.60
CA ALA A 486 1.76 -9.90 2.54
C ALA A 486 1.71 -11.37 2.09
N ILE A 487 2.48 -11.72 1.06
CA ILE A 487 2.58 -13.11 0.57
C ILE A 487 3.20 -14.01 1.64
N ALA A 488 4.30 -13.61 2.28
CA ALA A 488 4.94 -14.37 3.34
C ALA A 488 3.98 -14.70 4.50
N GLU A 489 3.22 -13.72 4.96
CA GLU A 489 2.24 -13.92 6.03
C GLU A 489 1.08 -14.85 5.61
N GLY A 490 0.61 -14.72 4.36
CA GLY A 490 -0.40 -15.63 3.81
C GLY A 490 0.09 -17.07 3.70
N LEU A 491 1.32 -17.26 3.18
CA LEU A 491 1.97 -18.58 3.09
C LEU A 491 2.19 -19.20 4.46
N ARG A 492 2.66 -18.39 5.44
CA ARG A 492 2.85 -18.83 6.82
C ARG A 492 1.53 -19.32 7.44
N ALA A 493 0.45 -18.56 7.29
CA ALA A 493 -0.86 -18.95 7.82
C ALA A 493 -1.35 -20.26 7.18
N ALA A 494 -1.24 -20.39 5.86
CA ALA A 494 -1.62 -21.61 5.15
C ALA A 494 -0.79 -22.83 5.58
N ALA A 495 0.53 -22.67 5.79
CA ALA A 495 1.40 -23.74 6.25
C ALA A 495 0.99 -24.24 7.65
N ILE A 496 0.69 -23.33 8.59
CA ILE A 496 0.21 -23.71 9.93
C ILE A 496 -1.10 -24.50 9.86
N ILE A 497 -2.08 -24.07 9.04
CA ILE A 497 -3.35 -24.75 8.89
C ILE A 497 -3.17 -26.16 8.31
N ARG A 498 -2.22 -26.34 7.40
CA ARG A 498 -1.87 -27.64 6.83
C ARG A 498 -0.98 -28.52 7.74
N GLY A 499 -0.60 -28.05 8.92
CA GLY A 499 0.28 -28.76 9.85
C GLY A 499 1.72 -28.89 9.38
N ARG A 500 2.21 -27.91 8.64
CA ARG A 500 3.57 -27.85 8.07
C ARG A 500 4.43 -26.77 8.71
#